data_41b9b1f2ac41ef7ded194affd1ec9cc1
#
_entry.id   41b9b1f2ac41ef7ded194affd1ec9cc1
#
_cell.length_a   1.000
_cell.length_b   1.000
_cell.length_c   1.000
_cell.angle_alpha   90.00
_cell.angle_beta   90.00
_cell.angle_gamma   90.00
#
_symmetry.space_group_name_H-M   'P 1'
#
loop_
_entity.id
_entity.type
_entity.pdbx_description
1 polymer ?
#
loop_
_entity_poly.entity_id
_entity_poly.type
_entity_poly.pdbx_seq_one_letter_code
_entity_poly.pdbx_strand_id
1 'polypeptide(L)'
;IDRAIAQIYRIIGQAAPEPGKKKYLVAMPDCAALEKLYGAAPAEMMQTYLVPVRQDTERRIRQQKNGSGYLYFYTEKRIAPDGTRWVTEKPISEKEYVAYLMEADVSLHSVIKQKYSFTYDKRRMELDVYPFSSDKAILFAYGADTGRLPPEIEILKDVTGEAEYKNRALAGSQRL
;
A
#
# COMPACT_ATOMS: atom_id res chain seq x y z
N ILE A 1 -21.54 -0.63 -0.34
CA ILE A 1 -21.80 -0.15 1.03
C ILE A 1 -20.49 -0.21 1.84
N ASP A 2 -19.77 -1.32 1.89
CA ASP A 2 -18.55 -1.51 2.71
C ASP A 2 -17.43 -0.52 2.40
N ARG A 3 -17.32 -0.09 1.13
CA ARG A 3 -16.27 0.83 0.68
C ARG A 3 -16.50 2.27 1.16
N ALA A 4 -17.77 2.73 1.14
CA ALA A 4 -18.13 4.04 1.64
C ALA A 4 -17.96 4.10 3.17
N ILE A 5 -18.33 3.03 3.86
CA ILE A 5 -18.15 2.88 5.30
C ILE A 5 -16.65 2.92 5.66
N ALA A 6 -15.81 2.12 5.01
CA ALA A 6 -14.36 2.12 5.24
C ALA A 6 -13.73 3.50 4.99
N GLN A 7 -14.23 4.26 4.00
CA GLN A 7 -13.76 5.61 3.73
C GLN A 7 -14.20 6.60 4.80
N ILE A 8 -15.42 6.47 5.32
CA ILE A 8 -15.92 7.27 6.45
C ILE A 8 -15.06 6.99 7.70
N TYR A 9 -14.80 5.73 8.04
CA TYR A 9 -13.93 5.37 9.16
C TYR A 9 -12.53 5.98 9.04
N ARG A 10 -11.97 6.03 7.83
CA ARG A 10 -10.68 6.70 7.59
C ARG A 10 -10.74 8.21 7.82
N ILE A 11 -11.80 8.86 7.35
CA ILE A 11 -11.99 10.31 7.52
C ILE A 11 -12.10 10.69 9.00
N ILE A 12 -12.81 9.89 9.79
CA ILE A 12 -12.98 10.14 11.24
C ILE A 12 -11.86 9.52 12.11
N GLY A 13 -10.84 8.91 11.48
CA GLY A 13 -9.70 8.33 12.19
C GLY A 13 -10.01 7.09 13.02
N GLN A 14 -11.12 6.41 12.74
CA GLN A 14 -11.50 5.16 13.41
C GLN A 14 -10.94 3.94 12.66
N ALA A 15 -10.73 2.85 13.41
CA ALA A 15 -10.29 1.58 12.85
C ALA A 15 -11.39 0.96 11.98
N ALA A 16 -11.00 0.47 10.80
CA ALA A 16 -11.88 -0.28 9.91
C ALA A 16 -11.25 -1.63 9.56
N PRO A 17 -12.06 -2.66 9.23
CA PRO A 17 -11.54 -3.90 8.69
C PRO A 17 -10.72 -3.65 7.43
N GLU A 18 -9.59 -4.37 7.28
CA GLU A 18 -8.80 -4.27 6.04
C GLU A 18 -9.61 -4.86 4.88
N PRO A 19 -9.80 -4.12 3.78
CA PRO A 19 -10.56 -4.63 2.63
C PRO A 19 -9.85 -5.84 2.02
N GLY A 20 -10.64 -6.83 1.61
CA GLY A 20 -10.15 -7.99 0.87
C GLY A 20 -9.44 -7.55 -0.41
N LYS A 21 -8.31 -8.17 -0.68
CA LYS A 21 -7.52 -7.92 -1.90
C LYS A 21 -6.71 -9.15 -2.29
N LYS A 22 -6.56 -9.33 -3.59
CA LYS A 22 -5.55 -10.21 -4.17
C LYS A 22 -4.28 -9.44 -4.45
N LYS A 23 -3.16 -10.16 -4.42
CA LYS A 23 -1.83 -9.60 -4.69
C LYS A 23 -1.09 -10.48 -5.69
N TYR A 24 -0.54 -9.85 -6.72
CA TYR A 24 0.18 -10.55 -7.77
C TYR A 24 1.57 -9.96 -7.95
N LEU A 25 2.57 -10.83 -8.07
CA LEU A 25 3.85 -10.48 -8.64
C LEU A 25 3.68 -10.42 -10.16
N VAL A 26 4.08 -9.33 -10.76
CA VAL A 26 3.93 -9.08 -12.20
C VAL A 26 5.26 -8.69 -12.84
N ALA A 27 5.44 -9.00 -14.13
CA ALA A 27 6.51 -8.40 -14.90
C ALA A 27 6.32 -6.87 -14.92
N MET A 28 7.42 -6.11 -15.01
CA MET A 28 7.33 -4.64 -15.07
C MET A 28 6.51 -4.22 -16.28
N PRO A 29 5.30 -3.65 -16.10
CA PRO A 29 4.47 -3.27 -17.23
C PRO A 29 4.92 -1.94 -17.82
N ASP A 30 4.45 -1.64 -19.02
CA ASP A 30 4.56 -0.29 -19.58
C ASP A 30 3.63 0.68 -18.83
N CYS A 31 4.21 1.37 -17.84
CA CYS A 31 3.47 2.32 -17.01
C CYS A 31 2.88 3.48 -17.82
N ALA A 32 3.54 3.92 -18.90
CA ALA A 32 3.00 4.98 -19.77
C ALA A 32 1.75 4.49 -20.54
N ALA A 33 1.74 3.23 -20.96
CA ALA A 33 0.54 2.63 -21.54
C ALA A 33 -0.60 2.54 -20.52
N LEU A 34 -0.33 2.18 -19.26
CA LEU A 34 -1.34 2.15 -18.19
C LEU A 34 -1.91 3.54 -17.88
N GLU A 35 -1.06 4.57 -17.85
CA GLU A 35 -1.51 5.97 -17.71
C GLU A 35 -2.46 6.36 -18.83
N LYS A 36 -2.11 6.04 -20.07
CA LYS A 36 -2.91 6.38 -21.27
C LYS A 36 -4.23 5.61 -21.32
N LEU A 37 -4.22 4.31 -21.00
CA LEU A 37 -5.39 3.43 -21.12
C LEU A 37 -6.37 3.59 -19.96
N TYR A 38 -5.85 3.77 -18.74
CA TYR A 38 -6.64 3.70 -17.50
C TYR A 38 -6.58 4.97 -16.65
N GLY A 39 -5.84 6.00 -17.08
CA GLY A 39 -5.62 7.20 -16.27
C GLY A 39 -4.84 6.93 -14.99
N ALA A 40 -3.94 5.96 -15.01
CA ALA A 40 -3.22 5.44 -13.85
C ALA A 40 -2.03 6.32 -13.44
N ALA A 41 -2.28 7.61 -13.15
CA ALA A 41 -1.20 8.53 -12.79
C ALA A 41 -0.43 8.08 -11.53
N PRO A 42 0.92 8.17 -11.53
CA PRO A 42 1.74 7.76 -10.41
C PRO A 42 1.61 8.69 -9.21
N ALA A 43 1.58 8.10 -8.02
CA ALA A 43 1.77 8.81 -6.76
C ALA A 43 3.08 8.32 -6.13
N GLU A 44 4.05 9.24 -6.02
CA GLU A 44 5.33 8.95 -5.35
C GLU A 44 5.09 8.87 -3.83
N MET A 45 5.55 7.79 -3.22
CA MET A 45 5.35 7.52 -1.81
C MET A 45 6.65 7.05 -1.15
N MET A 46 6.86 7.51 0.10
CA MET A 46 7.83 6.92 1.02
C MET A 46 7.10 6.46 2.28
N GLN A 47 7.35 5.24 2.69
CA GLN A 47 6.72 4.62 3.85
C GLN A 47 7.80 4.14 4.83
N THR A 48 7.75 4.62 6.05
CA THR A 48 8.68 4.28 7.13
C THR A 48 7.94 3.53 8.23
N TYR A 49 8.46 2.37 8.61
CA TYR A 49 7.93 1.58 9.74
C TYR A 49 8.44 2.14 11.05
N LEU A 50 7.57 2.12 12.04
CA LEU A 50 7.86 2.56 13.40
C LEU A 50 8.01 1.36 14.34
N VAL A 51 8.76 1.53 15.41
CA VAL A 51 8.83 0.54 16.48
C VAL A 51 7.41 0.27 17.00
N PRO A 52 6.95 -1.00 17.04
CA PRO A 52 5.61 -1.31 17.51
C PRO A 52 5.49 -1.02 19.01
N VAL A 53 4.38 -0.41 19.41
CA VAL A 53 4.07 -0.19 20.85
C VAL A 53 3.49 -1.45 21.52
N ARG A 54 3.01 -2.41 20.73
CA ARG A 54 2.44 -3.69 21.15
C ARG A 54 2.78 -4.76 20.13
N GLN A 55 2.90 -6.02 20.56
CA GLN A 55 3.25 -7.15 19.66
C GLN A 55 2.21 -7.43 18.58
N ASP A 56 0.94 -7.09 18.84
CA ASP A 56 -0.18 -7.28 17.90
C ASP A 56 -0.38 -6.10 16.94
N THR A 57 0.53 -5.10 16.95
CA THR A 57 0.42 -3.89 16.13
C THR A 57 1.57 -3.73 15.16
N GLU A 58 1.25 -3.19 13.99
CA GLU A 58 2.20 -2.66 13.01
C GLU A 58 1.92 -1.18 12.84
N ARG A 59 2.92 -0.34 13.02
CA ARG A 59 2.82 1.12 12.88
C ARG A 59 3.69 1.59 11.75
N ARG A 60 3.22 2.58 11.01
CA ARG A 60 3.99 3.22 9.95
C ARG A 60 3.52 4.64 9.68
N ILE A 61 4.41 5.45 9.17
CA ILE A 61 4.12 6.75 8.58
C ILE A 61 4.36 6.69 7.08
N ARG A 62 3.65 7.55 6.35
CA ARG A 62 3.79 7.69 4.91
C ARG A 62 3.79 9.16 4.54
N GLN A 63 4.74 9.56 3.69
CA GLN A 63 4.61 10.79 2.92
C GLN A 63 4.24 10.44 1.48
N GLN A 64 3.43 11.25 0.87
CA GLN A 64 2.97 11.11 -0.50
C GLN A 64 3.09 12.46 -1.19
N LYS A 65 3.74 12.50 -2.36
CA LYS A 65 3.85 13.71 -3.15
C LYS A 65 2.47 14.16 -3.65
N ASN A 66 2.19 15.44 -3.52
CA ASN A 66 0.95 16.06 -3.94
C ASN A 66 1.27 17.45 -4.53
N GLY A 67 1.37 17.53 -5.85
CA GLY A 67 1.83 18.75 -6.54
C GLY A 67 3.24 19.14 -6.09
N SER A 68 3.40 20.37 -5.57
CA SER A 68 4.67 20.88 -5.05
C SER A 68 4.93 20.55 -3.57
N GLY A 69 3.97 19.93 -2.88
CA GLY A 69 4.06 19.60 -1.45
C GLY A 69 3.90 18.11 -1.19
N TYR A 70 3.67 17.80 0.09
CA TYR A 70 3.47 16.43 0.55
C TYR A 70 2.24 16.33 1.44
N LEU A 71 1.59 15.18 1.38
CA LEU A 71 0.59 14.73 2.36
C LEU A 71 1.23 13.67 3.24
N TYR A 72 0.90 13.73 4.53
CA TYR A 72 1.46 12.83 5.54
C TYR A 72 0.35 12.04 6.20
N PHE A 73 0.62 10.75 6.43
CA PHE A 73 -0.34 9.82 7.03
C PHE A 73 0.34 8.97 8.09
N TYR A 74 -0.38 8.70 9.16
CA TYR A 74 -0.07 7.67 10.13
C TYR A 74 -1.00 6.49 9.91
N THR A 75 -0.47 5.28 9.91
CA THR A 75 -1.25 4.05 9.81
C THR A 75 -0.86 3.11 10.95
N GLU A 76 -1.86 2.58 11.63
CA GLU A 76 -1.72 1.48 12.58
C GLU A 76 -2.57 0.30 12.11
N LYS A 77 -1.97 -0.88 12.11
CA LYS A 77 -2.66 -2.14 11.86
C LYS A 77 -2.60 -2.99 13.12
N ARG A 78 -3.74 -3.52 13.52
CA ARG A 78 -3.87 -4.42 14.65
C ARG A 78 -4.51 -5.74 14.21
N ILE A 79 -4.02 -6.84 14.73
CA ILE A 79 -4.62 -8.16 14.54
C ILE A 79 -5.40 -8.49 15.81
N ALA A 80 -6.72 -8.66 15.68
CA ALA A 80 -7.58 -9.08 16.77
C ALA A 80 -7.37 -10.58 17.07
N PRO A 81 -7.79 -11.08 18.26
CA PRO A 81 -7.65 -12.50 18.62
C PRO A 81 -8.32 -13.48 17.66
N ASP A 82 -9.38 -13.04 16.96
CA ASP A 82 -10.09 -13.82 15.94
C ASP A 82 -9.40 -13.79 14.57
N GLY A 83 -8.23 -13.14 14.46
CA GLY A 83 -7.47 -12.97 13.21
C GLY A 83 -7.92 -11.79 12.34
N THR A 84 -8.97 -11.07 12.71
CA THR A 84 -9.43 -9.89 11.99
C THR A 84 -8.36 -8.79 12.02
N ARG A 85 -8.08 -8.21 10.87
CA ARG A 85 -7.14 -7.10 10.73
C ARG A 85 -7.88 -5.78 10.70
N TRP A 86 -7.57 -4.95 11.69
CA TRP A 86 -8.09 -3.60 11.80
C TRP A 86 -7.04 -2.58 11.37
N VAL A 87 -7.44 -1.61 10.59
CA VAL A 87 -6.57 -0.55 10.09
C VAL A 87 -7.12 0.80 10.51
N THR A 88 -6.30 1.57 11.20
CA THR A 88 -6.52 3.00 11.44
C THR A 88 -5.55 3.75 10.54
N GLU A 89 -6.06 4.63 9.70
CA GLU A 89 -5.24 5.55 8.89
C GLU A 89 -5.77 6.95 9.10
N LYS A 90 -4.90 7.89 9.45
CA LYS A 90 -5.26 9.30 9.64
C LYS A 90 -4.24 10.21 8.96
N PRO A 91 -4.67 11.34 8.40
CA PRO A 91 -3.75 12.40 8.00
C PRO A 91 -3.07 12.98 9.26
N ILE A 92 -1.83 13.37 9.11
CA ILE A 92 -1.03 14.04 10.15
C ILE A 92 -0.35 15.26 9.55
N SER A 93 0.04 16.20 10.39
CA SER A 93 0.84 17.35 9.99
C SER A 93 2.29 16.95 9.70
N GLU A 94 3.02 17.80 8.97
CA GLU A 94 4.46 17.63 8.76
C GLU A 94 5.22 17.57 10.10
N LYS A 95 4.84 18.40 11.06
CA LYS A 95 5.44 18.41 12.40
C LYS A 95 5.28 17.06 13.12
N GLU A 96 4.08 16.48 13.06
CA GLU A 96 3.83 15.13 13.61
C GLU A 96 4.61 14.06 12.85
N TYR A 97 4.70 14.15 11.52
CA TYR A 97 5.47 13.24 10.71
C TYR A 97 6.95 13.24 11.10
N VAL A 98 7.55 14.43 11.26
CA VAL A 98 8.94 14.56 11.71
C VAL A 98 9.13 14.01 13.13
N ALA A 99 8.17 14.23 14.04
CA ALA A 99 8.21 13.65 15.38
C ALA A 99 8.18 12.11 15.34
N TYR A 100 7.32 11.52 14.51
CA TYR A 100 7.25 10.06 14.33
C TYR A 100 8.51 9.45 13.70
N LEU A 101 9.29 10.19 12.92
CA LEU A 101 10.58 9.69 12.40
C LEU A 101 11.56 9.30 13.51
N MET A 102 11.45 9.92 14.70
CA MET A 102 12.25 9.55 15.87
C MET A 102 11.89 8.17 16.44
N GLU A 103 10.72 7.63 16.07
CA GLU A 103 10.25 6.31 16.46
C GLU A 103 10.48 5.26 15.35
N ALA A 104 11.24 5.60 14.30
CA ALA A 104 11.50 4.70 13.18
C ALA A 104 12.20 3.41 13.64
N ASP A 105 11.75 2.28 13.11
CA ASP A 105 12.41 0.99 13.27
C ASP A 105 13.68 0.97 12.42
N VAL A 106 14.82 1.24 13.03
CA VAL A 106 16.13 1.35 12.37
C VAL A 106 16.62 0.03 11.75
N SER A 107 15.98 -1.10 12.06
CA SER A 107 16.27 -2.39 11.43
C SER A 107 15.62 -2.53 10.04
N LEU A 108 14.77 -1.59 9.65
CA LEU A 108 14.03 -1.60 8.38
C LEU A 108 14.36 -0.36 7.55
N HIS A 109 14.49 -0.55 6.25
CA HIS A 109 14.59 0.55 5.30
C HIS A 109 13.21 1.20 5.05
N SER A 110 13.21 2.49 4.76
CA SER A 110 12.00 3.12 4.21
C SER A 110 11.69 2.54 2.83
N VAL A 111 10.43 2.23 2.58
CA VAL A 111 9.97 1.71 1.28
C VAL A 111 9.57 2.89 0.41
N ILE A 112 10.37 3.15 -0.61
CA ILE A 112 10.07 4.13 -1.65
C ILE A 112 9.38 3.39 -2.79
N LYS A 113 8.31 3.96 -3.34
CA LYS A 113 7.58 3.41 -4.48
C LYS A 113 6.81 4.44 -5.24
N GLN A 114 6.54 4.15 -6.51
CA GLN A 114 5.49 4.79 -7.29
C GLN A 114 4.25 3.90 -7.28
N LYS A 115 3.12 4.47 -6.91
CA LYS A 115 1.83 3.77 -6.90
C LYS A 115 0.97 4.30 -8.02
N TYR A 116 0.55 3.41 -8.90
CA TYR A 116 -0.41 3.68 -9.96
C TYR A 116 -1.78 3.16 -9.52
N SER A 117 -2.77 4.04 -9.39
CA SER A 117 -4.13 3.65 -9.00
C SER A 117 -5.08 3.84 -10.18
N PHE A 118 -5.82 2.80 -10.53
CA PHE A 118 -6.77 2.81 -11.65
C PHE A 118 -7.96 1.87 -11.41
N THR A 119 -8.94 1.92 -12.28
CA THR A 119 -10.08 1.00 -12.25
C THR A 119 -10.06 0.13 -13.50
N TYR A 120 -10.17 -1.18 -13.30
CA TYR A 120 -10.32 -2.16 -14.36
C TYR A 120 -11.42 -3.17 -13.99
N ASP A 121 -12.31 -3.48 -14.94
CA ASP A 121 -13.46 -4.39 -14.73
C ASP A 121 -14.26 -4.06 -13.44
N LYS A 122 -14.57 -2.76 -13.25
CA LYS A 122 -15.28 -2.19 -12.09
C LYS A 122 -14.56 -2.38 -10.73
N ARG A 123 -13.32 -2.84 -10.75
CA ARG A 123 -12.51 -3.03 -9.54
C ARG A 123 -11.39 -2.01 -9.47
N ARG A 124 -11.08 -1.59 -8.25
CA ARG A 124 -9.87 -0.80 -7.98
C ARG A 124 -8.65 -1.70 -8.13
N MET A 125 -7.68 -1.20 -8.87
CA MET A 125 -6.35 -1.77 -9.00
C MET A 125 -5.32 -0.78 -8.46
N GLU A 126 -4.25 -1.30 -7.88
CA GLU A 126 -3.07 -0.53 -7.51
C GLU A 126 -1.82 -1.30 -7.96
N LEU A 127 -0.95 -0.65 -8.72
CA LEU A 127 0.35 -1.18 -9.09
C LEU A 127 1.41 -0.43 -8.28
N ASP A 128 2.18 -1.16 -7.49
CA ASP A 128 3.33 -0.64 -6.75
C ASP A 128 4.63 -0.97 -7.49
N VAL A 129 5.33 0.05 -7.96
CA VAL A 129 6.64 -0.02 -8.62
C VAL A 129 7.71 0.44 -7.65
N TYR A 130 8.74 -0.38 -7.45
CA TYR A 130 9.80 -0.14 -6.48
C TYR A 130 11.13 0.17 -7.17
N PRO A 131 11.90 1.19 -6.74
CA PRO A 131 13.20 1.53 -7.33
C PRO A 131 14.23 0.40 -7.27
N PHE A 132 14.09 -0.52 -6.31
CA PHE A 132 14.99 -1.68 -6.15
C PHE A 132 14.64 -2.87 -7.06
N SER A 133 13.59 -2.76 -7.89
CA SER A 133 13.18 -3.80 -8.84
C SER A 133 12.95 -3.19 -10.22
N SER A 134 13.77 -3.56 -11.19
CA SER A 134 13.67 -3.04 -12.57
C SER A 134 12.80 -3.90 -13.48
N ASP A 135 12.55 -5.16 -13.12
CA ASP A 135 11.88 -6.17 -13.94
C ASP A 135 10.55 -6.65 -13.39
N LYS A 136 10.22 -6.29 -12.15
CA LYS A 136 9.00 -6.75 -11.46
C LYS A 136 8.32 -5.64 -10.70
N ALA A 137 7.01 -5.79 -10.52
CA ALA A 137 6.15 -4.91 -9.73
C ALA A 137 5.12 -5.75 -8.95
N ILE A 138 4.35 -5.10 -8.07
CA ILE A 138 3.26 -5.74 -7.33
C ILE A 138 1.94 -5.12 -7.74
N LEU A 139 1.01 -5.94 -8.23
CA LEU A 139 -0.36 -5.56 -8.53
C LEU A 139 -1.29 -5.99 -7.40
N PHE A 140 -2.12 -5.06 -6.92
CA PHE A 140 -3.23 -5.31 -6.00
C PHE A 140 -4.56 -5.18 -6.74
N ALA A 141 -5.43 -6.17 -6.59
CA ALA A 141 -6.80 -6.15 -7.06
C ALA A 141 -7.75 -6.19 -5.87
N TYR A 142 -8.59 -5.17 -5.71
CA TYR A 142 -9.53 -5.04 -4.59
C TYR A 142 -10.92 -5.53 -4.96
N GLY A 143 -11.61 -6.20 -4.03
CA GLY A 143 -12.98 -6.69 -4.17
C GLY A 143 -13.07 -8.20 -4.35
N ALA A 144 -14.23 -8.68 -4.83
CA ALA A 144 -14.47 -10.11 -5.02
C ALA A 144 -13.53 -10.75 -6.06
N ASP A 145 -13.20 -12.01 -5.85
CA ASP A 145 -12.14 -12.78 -6.49
C ASP A 145 -12.38 -13.15 -7.98
N THR A 146 -13.51 -12.78 -8.56
CA THR A 146 -13.96 -13.29 -9.87
C THR A 146 -13.76 -12.34 -11.06
N GLY A 147 -13.08 -11.22 -10.86
CA GLY A 147 -12.89 -10.23 -11.92
C GLY A 147 -11.64 -10.50 -12.78
N ARG A 148 -11.67 -9.99 -14.00
CA ARG A 148 -10.54 -10.05 -14.93
C ARG A 148 -9.39 -9.18 -14.46
N LEU A 149 -8.17 -9.50 -14.86
CA LEU A 149 -6.99 -8.68 -14.71
C LEU A 149 -6.68 -7.96 -16.03
N PRO A 150 -6.02 -6.79 -15.99
CA PRO A 150 -5.64 -6.08 -17.21
C PRO A 150 -4.75 -6.96 -18.10
N PRO A 151 -5.10 -7.14 -19.38
CA PRO A 151 -4.32 -7.99 -20.29
C PRO A 151 -2.91 -7.44 -20.60
N GLU A 152 -2.68 -6.14 -20.35
CA GLU A 152 -1.39 -5.48 -20.52
C GLU A 152 -0.41 -5.77 -19.39
N ILE A 153 -0.86 -6.44 -18.32
CA ILE A 153 -0.04 -6.77 -17.15
C ILE A 153 0.19 -8.29 -17.11
N GLU A 154 1.41 -8.70 -17.38
CA GLU A 154 1.82 -10.10 -17.31
C GLU A 154 1.92 -10.55 -15.84
N ILE A 155 1.07 -11.49 -15.44
CA ILE A 155 1.05 -12.07 -14.10
C ILE A 155 2.10 -13.19 -14.01
N LEU A 156 3.07 -13.04 -13.12
CA LEU A 156 4.11 -14.04 -12.86
C LEU A 156 3.67 -15.05 -11.78
N LYS A 157 3.01 -14.54 -10.71
CA LYS A 157 2.61 -15.38 -9.57
C LYS A 157 1.50 -14.71 -8.76
N ASP A 158 0.52 -15.48 -8.27
CA ASP A 158 -0.36 -15.04 -7.16
C ASP A 158 0.42 -15.16 -5.85
N VAL A 159 0.66 -14.02 -5.21
CA VAL A 159 1.41 -13.92 -3.94
C VAL A 159 0.50 -13.44 -2.80
N THR A 160 -0.79 -13.66 -2.94
CA THR A 160 -1.79 -13.30 -1.93
C THR A 160 -1.51 -14.06 -0.63
N GLY A 161 -1.31 -13.32 0.46
CA GLY A 161 -1.01 -13.89 1.77
C GLY A 161 0.46 -14.21 2.03
N GLU A 162 1.31 -14.30 1.00
CA GLU A 162 2.74 -14.59 1.16
C GLU A 162 3.43 -13.47 1.94
N ALA A 163 4.15 -13.87 3.01
CA ALA A 163 4.73 -12.92 3.95
C ALA A 163 5.87 -12.09 3.35
N GLU A 164 6.68 -12.71 2.47
CA GLU A 164 7.84 -12.10 1.83
C GLU A 164 7.48 -10.91 0.92
N TYR A 165 6.27 -10.89 0.36
CA TYR A 165 5.79 -9.79 -0.48
C TYR A 165 5.02 -8.72 0.31
N LYS A 166 4.96 -8.78 1.63
CA LYS A 166 4.41 -7.69 2.44
C LYS A 166 5.40 -6.53 2.47
N ASN A 167 4.88 -5.29 2.43
CA ASN A 167 5.74 -4.10 2.45
C ASN A 167 6.74 -4.08 3.62
N ARG A 168 6.38 -4.66 4.78
CA ARG A 168 7.31 -4.78 5.91
C ARG A 168 8.48 -5.72 5.59
N ALA A 169 8.23 -6.85 4.93
CA ALA A 169 9.29 -7.75 4.49
C ALA A 169 10.17 -7.08 3.41
N LEU A 170 9.54 -6.38 2.47
CA LEU A 170 10.27 -5.60 1.44
C LEU A 170 11.11 -4.47 2.05
N ALA A 171 10.69 -3.88 3.17
CA ALA A 171 11.49 -2.93 3.93
C ALA A 171 12.78 -3.55 4.49
N GLY A 172 12.77 -4.84 4.81
CA GLY A 172 13.95 -5.58 5.24
C GLY A 172 14.82 -6.09 4.09
N SER A 173 14.18 -6.66 3.05
CA SER A 173 14.89 -7.36 1.96
C SER A 173 15.34 -6.46 0.80
N GLN A 174 14.56 -5.41 0.49
CA GLN A 174 14.72 -4.58 -0.72
C GLN A 174 14.76 -5.42 -2.02
N ARG A 175 13.90 -6.46 -2.13
CA ARG A 175 13.84 -7.41 -3.26
C ARG A 175 12.39 -7.82 -3.56
N LEU A 176 12.09 -8.07 -4.84
CA LEU A 176 10.89 -8.75 -5.35
C LEU A 176 11.23 -10.08 -6.00
#